data_8c4e2fe79cd5659bfa0d25f906dcc512
#
_entry.id   8c4e2fe79cd5659bfa0d25f906dcc512
#
_cell.length_a   1.000
_cell.length_b   1.000
_cell.length_c   1.000
_cell.angle_alpha   90.00
_cell.angle_beta   90.00
_cell.angle_gamma   90.00
#
_symmetry.space_group_name_H-M   'P 1'
#
loop_
_entity.id
_entity.type
_entity.pdbx_description
1 polymer ?
#
loop_
_entity_poly.entity_id
_entity_poly.type
_entity_poly.pdbx_seq_one_letter_code
_entity_poly.pdbx_strand_id
1 'polypeptide(L)'
;SLDITVRAAGAIAEHYATRGERVSLATFGGRVAHAVPPASGRAQLRRVLDRMARIQPGGTGGPSAAGRLAVRQSSGSRMTVLLSPLISPEVLDQAVSLGRRGMAVVVIDTLPDHVIDHDDDLTAIAWRIRLLERRREIRMVNGAGIPVVRWRGPGSLDQVIRDIARRTTGPRLVRR
;
A
#
# COMPACT_ATOMS: atom_id res chain seq x y z
N SER A 1 10.31 -1.10 9.44
CA SER A 1 9.11 -1.32 8.58
C SER A 1 9.25 -0.71 7.19
N LEU A 2 9.91 0.46 7.04
CA LEU A 2 10.08 1.07 5.71
C LEU A 2 10.83 0.15 4.73
N ASP A 3 11.90 -0.51 5.16
CA ASP A 3 12.66 -1.44 4.32
C ASP A 3 11.78 -2.58 3.78
N ILE A 4 10.91 -3.15 4.62
CA ILE A 4 9.96 -4.18 4.20
C ILE A 4 8.97 -3.62 3.17
N THR A 5 8.47 -2.40 3.39
CA THR A 5 7.55 -1.72 2.47
C THR A 5 8.21 -1.47 1.11
N VAL A 6 9.45 -1.00 1.10
CA VAL A 6 10.22 -0.75 -0.13
C VAL A 6 10.50 -2.04 -0.89
N ARG A 7 10.91 -3.11 -0.19
CA ARG A 7 11.12 -4.43 -0.81
C ARG A 7 9.84 -5.00 -1.41
N ALA A 8 8.73 -4.91 -0.69
CA ALA A 8 7.43 -5.35 -1.20
C ALA A 8 7.01 -4.55 -2.44
N ALA A 9 7.16 -3.22 -2.40
CA ALA A 9 6.86 -2.35 -3.53
C ALA A 9 7.73 -2.65 -4.75
N GLY A 10 9.03 -2.89 -4.53
CA GLY A 10 9.98 -3.27 -5.59
C GLY A 10 9.59 -4.57 -6.27
N ALA A 11 9.30 -5.61 -5.50
CA ALA A 11 8.89 -6.91 -6.02
C ALA A 11 7.57 -6.84 -6.83
N ILE A 12 6.59 -6.09 -6.35
CA ILE A 12 5.33 -5.89 -7.07
C ILE A 12 5.54 -5.06 -8.34
N ALA A 13 6.33 -3.98 -8.27
CA ALA A 13 6.63 -3.16 -9.43
C ALA A 13 7.38 -3.94 -10.51
N GLU A 14 8.34 -4.78 -10.14
CA GLU A 14 9.08 -5.66 -11.05
C GLU A 14 8.13 -6.66 -11.73
N HIS A 15 7.27 -7.32 -10.94
CA HIS A 15 6.31 -8.29 -11.46
C HIS A 15 5.43 -7.71 -12.58
N TYR A 16 4.91 -6.50 -12.39
CA TYR A 16 4.03 -5.87 -13.38
C TYR A 16 4.79 -5.22 -14.54
N ALA A 17 5.90 -4.52 -14.23
CA ALA A 17 6.70 -3.84 -15.27
C ALA A 17 7.32 -4.81 -16.28
N THR A 18 7.77 -5.99 -15.83
CA THR A 18 8.32 -7.04 -16.71
C THR A 18 7.28 -7.70 -17.60
N ARG A 19 6.00 -7.62 -17.24
CA ARG A 19 4.85 -8.08 -18.04
C ARG A 19 4.30 -7.03 -18.99
N GLY A 20 4.98 -5.88 -19.11
CA GLY A 20 4.55 -4.79 -19.99
C GLY A 20 3.46 -3.89 -19.40
N GLU A 21 3.04 -4.14 -18.16
CA GLU A 21 2.05 -3.31 -17.50
C GLU A 21 2.61 -1.92 -17.15
N ARG A 22 1.72 -0.94 -17.11
CA ARG A 22 2.10 0.43 -16.74
C ARG A 22 2.12 0.56 -15.23
N VAL A 23 3.29 0.83 -14.68
CA VAL A 23 3.51 1.02 -13.25
C VAL A 23 3.75 2.49 -12.94
N SER A 24 3.10 2.99 -11.91
CA SER A 24 3.35 4.31 -11.31
C SER A 24 3.66 4.15 -9.83
N LEU A 25 4.34 5.12 -9.24
CA LEU A 25 4.62 5.19 -7.81
C LEU A 25 4.15 6.53 -7.26
N ALA A 26 3.57 6.50 -6.07
CA ALA A 26 3.37 7.70 -5.26
C ALA A 26 3.62 7.38 -3.80
N THR A 27 4.33 8.23 -3.10
CA THR A 27 4.49 8.13 -1.65
C THR A 27 3.36 8.84 -0.93
N PHE A 28 3.08 8.35 0.26
CA PHE A 28 1.96 8.71 1.06
C PHE A 28 2.45 8.99 2.49
N GLY A 29 2.12 10.12 3.01
CA GLY A 29 2.74 10.56 4.26
C GLY A 29 4.24 10.81 4.11
N GLY A 30 4.78 11.70 4.86
CA GLY A 30 6.19 12.06 4.78
C GLY A 30 6.40 13.50 4.33
N ARG A 31 7.60 14.02 4.62
CA ARG A 31 7.93 15.43 4.38
C ARG A 31 8.10 15.74 2.89
N VAL A 32 8.51 14.76 2.12
CA VAL A 32 8.74 14.91 0.67
C VAL A 32 7.87 13.92 -0.10
N ALA A 33 7.10 14.45 -1.02
CA ALA A 33 6.30 13.63 -1.92
C ALA A 33 7.17 13.10 -3.05
N HIS A 34 7.17 11.78 -3.21
CA HIS A 34 7.79 11.13 -4.35
C HIS A 34 6.71 10.58 -5.27
N ALA A 35 6.77 10.94 -6.56
CA ALA A 35 5.86 10.42 -7.57
C ALA A 35 6.65 10.04 -8.82
N VAL A 36 6.25 8.94 -9.44
CA VAL A 36 6.71 8.47 -10.75
C VAL A 36 5.48 8.27 -11.62
N PRO A 37 5.35 8.98 -12.74
CA PRO A 37 4.20 8.85 -13.63
C PRO A 37 4.13 7.44 -14.24
N PRO A 38 2.93 6.99 -14.70
CA PRO A 38 2.75 5.64 -15.22
C PRO A 38 3.46 5.43 -16.55
N ALA A 39 4.33 4.45 -16.62
CA ALA A 39 4.96 3.95 -17.84
C ALA A 39 5.26 2.45 -17.67
N SER A 40 5.73 1.78 -18.73
CA SER A 40 6.02 0.35 -18.75
C SER A 40 7.50 0.07 -19.06
N GLY A 41 7.90 -1.19 -18.85
CA GLY A 41 9.21 -1.71 -19.23
C GLY A 41 10.33 -1.44 -18.24
N ARG A 42 11.54 -1.91 -18.58
CA ARG A 42 12.71 -1.89 -17.68
C ARG A 42 13.17 -0.48 -17.28
N ALA A 43 13.04 0.49 -18.17
CA ALA A 43 13.40 1.88 -17.88
C ALA A 43 12.49 2.46 -16.79
N GLN A 44 11.20 2.13 -16.82
CA GLN A 44 10.25 2.54 -15.79
C GLN A 44 10.54 1.86 -14.45
N LEU A 45 10.85 0.56 -14.46
CA LEU A 45 11.23 -0.14 -13.24
C LEU A 45 12.44 0.52 -12.57
N ARG A 46 13.49 0.86 -13.33
CA ARG A 46 14.65 1.58 -12.78
C ARG A 46 14.24 2.91 -12.14
N ARG A 47 13.41 3.72 -12.82
CA ARG A 47 12.92 4.99 -12.27
C ARG A 47 12.16 4.81 -10.95
N VAL A 48 11.33 3.76 -10.87
CA VAL A 48 10.59 3.43 -9.65
C VAL A 48 11.55 3.03 -8.54
N LEU A 49 12.51 2.14 -8.80
CA LEU A 49 13.50 1.70 -7.82
C LEU A 49 14.41 2.84 -7.35
N ASP A 50 14.91 3.67 -8.27
CA ASP A 50 15.73 4.86 -7.94
C ASP A 50 14.96 5.85 -7.06
N ARG A 51 13.65 6.00 -7.32
CA ARG A 51 12.81 6.87 -6.51
C ARG A 51 12.56 6.28 -5.12
N MET A 52 12.33 4.98 -5.04
CA MET A 52 12.13 4.28 -3.76
C MET A 52 13.38 4.32 -2.87
N ALA A 53 14.59 4.22 -3.45
CA ALA A 53 15.85 4.31 -2.72
C ALA A 53 16.05 5.67 -2.01
N ARG A 54 15.32 6.70 -2.40
CA ARG A 54 15.37 8.06 -1.82
C ARG A 54 14.28 8.31 -0.78
N ILE A 55 13.40 7.35 -0.52
CA ILE A 55 12.33 7.49 0.46
C ILE A 55 12.95 7.38 1.86
N GLN A 56 12.69 8.37 2.69
CA GLN A 56 13.13 8.39 4.09
C GLN A 56 11.93 8.24 5.02
N PRO A 57 12.09 7.56 6.17
CA PRO A 57 11.07 7.53 7.19
C PRO A 57 10.88 8.95 7.74
N GLY A 58 9.65 9.34 7.95
CA GLY A 58 9.37 10.61 8.59
C GLY A 58 8.02 11.20 8.24
N GLY A 59 7.43 11.82 9.25
CA GLY A 59 6.21 12.60 9.16
C GLY A 59 4.92 11.82 9.43
N THR A 60 4.23 12.24 10.47
CA THR A 60 2.81 11.95 10.72
C THR A 60 1.98 12.90 9.87
N GLY A 61 2.07 12.79 8.55
CA GLY A 61 1.33 13.64 7.63
C GLY A 61 0.38 12.81 6.79
N GLY A 62 -0.85 13.28 6.61
CA GLY A 62 -1.80 12.72 5.68
C GLY A 62 -1.29 12.72 4.23
N PRO A 63 -2.08 12.28 3.25
CA PRO A 63 -1.65 12.16 1.87
C PRO A 63 -1.12 13.50 1.36
N SER A 64 0.13 13.49 0.87
CA SER A 64 0.74 14.67 0.27
C SER A 64 -0.09 15.15 -0.94
N ALA A 65 -0.01 16.43 -1.27
CA ALA A 65 -0.70 16.97 -2.45
C ALA A 65 -0.30 16.21 -3.73
N ALA A 66 0.97 15.80 -3.83
CA ALA A 66 1.45 15.01 -4.97
C ALA A 66 0.90 13.57 -4.97
N GLY A 67 0.76 12.94 -3.79
CA GLY A 67 0.11 11.64 -3.67
C GLY A 67 -1.37 11.70 -4.08
N ARG A 68 -2.08 12.75 -3.65
CA ARG A 68 -3.46 13.01 -4.09
C ARG A 68 -3.56 13.26 -5.60
N LEU A 69 -2.62 14.01 -6.16
CA LEU A 69 -2.59 14.29 -7.59
C LEU A 69 -2.28 13.04 -8.41
N ALA A 70 -1.30 12.22 -7.99
CA ALA A 70 -0.97 10.96 -8.65
C ALA A 70 -2.16 9.99 -8.65
N VAL A 71 -2.91 9.92 -7.55
CA VAL A 71 -4.15 9.15 -7.46
C VAL A 71 -5.23 9.71 -8.39
N ARG A 72 -5.37 11.04 -8.50
CA ARG A 72 -6.35 11.67 -9.42
C ARG A 72 -6.00 11.44 -10.89
N GLN A 73 -4.72 11.46 -11.26
CA GLN A 73 -4.25 11.18 -12.62
C GLN A 73 -4.37 9.70 -13.01
N SER A 74 -4.61 8.82 -12.03
CA SER A 74 -4.84 7.39 -12.24
C SER A 74 -6.30 7.06 -12.61
N SER A 75 -7.13 8.04 -12.97
CA SER A 75 -8.52 7.86 -13.36
C SER A 75 -8.66 7.09 -14.67
N GLY A 76 -8.80 5.80 -14.54
CA GLY A 76 -9.06 4.82 -15.60
C GLY A 76 -8.81 3.44 -15.03
N SER A 77 -9.67 2.50 -15.21
CA SER A 77 -9.65 1.05 -14.91
C SER A 77 -8.37 0.46 -14.26
N ARG A 78 -7.84 1.09 -13.23
CA ARG A 78 -6.53 0.79 -12.67
C ARG A 78 -6.65 0.35 -11.24
N MET A 79 -5.83 -0.62 -10.93
CA MET A 79 -5.66 -1.11 -9.58
C MET A 79 -4.70 -0.20 -8.82
N THR A 80 -5.04 0.08 -7.58
CA THR A 80 -4.16 0.77 -6.63
C THR A 80 -3.72 -0.22 -5.56
N VAL A 81 -2.42 -0.38 -5.40
CA VAL A 81 -1.83 -1.16 -4.32
C VAL A 81 -1.28 -0.20 -3.28
N LEU A 82 -1.83 -0.22 -2.08
CA LEU A 82 -1.37 0.55 -0.94
C LEU A 82 -0.49 -0.33 -0.05
N LEU A 83 0.75 0.09 0.18
CA LEU A 83 1.68 -0.62 1.05
C LEU A 83 1.93 0.19 2.32
N SER A 84 1.68 -0.42 3.47
CA SER A 84 1.83 0.27 4.76
C SER A 84 1.92 -0.75 5.91
N PRO A 85 2.62 -0.43 7.01
CA PRO A 85 2.53 -1.20 8.25
C PRO A 85 1.18 -1.02 8.96
N LEU A 86 0.31 -0.13 8.48
CA LEU A 86 -1.04 0.13 9.01
C LEU A 86 -1.04 0.50 10.50
N ILE A 87 -0.02 1.21 10.94
CA ILE A 87 0.04 1.73 12.32
C ILE A 87 -0.83 2.97 12.48
N SER A 88 -0.97 3.73 11.40
CA SER A 88 -1.81 4.93 11.34
C SER A 88 -3.09 4.62 10.55
N PRO A 89 -4.27 5.05 11.01
CA PRO A 89 -5.55 4.74 10.37
C PRO A 89 -5.72 5.41 9.01
N GLU A 90 -5.00 6.50 8.73
CA GLU A 90 -5.19 7.33 7.53
C GLU A 90 -5.02 6.55 6.22
N VAL A 91 -4.19 5.49 6.21
CA VAL A 91 -3.99 4.65 5.02
C VAL A 91 -5.25 3.83 4.73
N LEU A 92 -5.90 3.32 5.76
CA LEU A 92 -7.13 2.55 5.62
C LEU A 92 -8.30 3.46 5.20
N ASP A 93 -8.39 4.67 5.76
CA ASP A 93 -9.37 5.69 5.34
C ASP A 93 -9.16 6.06 3.87
N GLN A 94 -7.91 6.20 3.43
CA GLN A 94 -7.59 6.44 2.03
C GLN A 94 -8.00 5.25 1.14
N ALA A 95 -7.76 4.01 1.58
CA ALA A 95 -8.18 2.82 0.86
C ALA A 95 -9.70 2.82 0.63
N VAL A 96 -10.47 3.10 1.69
CA VAL A 96 -11.94 3.21 1.62
C VAL A 96 -12.37 4.36 0.69
N SER A 97 -11.72 5.52 0.78
CA SER A 97 -12.00 6.67 -0.10
C SER A 97 -11.78 6.33 -1.58
N LEU A 98 -10.70 5.61 -1.91
CA LEU A 98 -10.41 5.16 -3.27
C LEU A 98 -11.42 4.11 -3.75
N GLY A 99 -11.76 3.14 -2.90
CA GLY A 99 -12.76 2.13 -3.20
C GLY A 99 -14.14 2.73 -3.49
N ARG A 100 -14.56 3.74 -2.70
CA ARG A 100 -15.82 4.48 -2.92
C ARG A 100 -15.83 5.24 -4.25
N ARG A 101 -14.68 5.61 -4.80
CA ARG A 101 -14.55 6.23 -6.14
C ARG A 101 -14.54 5.20 -7.27
N GLY A 102 -14.80 3.91 -6.97
CA GLY A 102 -14.83 2.84 -7.97
C GLY A 102 -13.46 2.32 -8.39
N MET A 103 -12.39 2.67 -7.66
CA MET A 103 -11.06 2.13 -7.93
C MET A 103 -10.91 0.74 -7.34
N ALA A 104 -10.25 -0.16 -8.06
CA ALA A 104 -9.81 -1.43 -7.50
C ALA A 104 -8.64 -1.17 -6.53
N VAL A 105 -8.83 -1.47 -5.26
CA VAL A 105 -7.83 -1.22 -4.21
C VAL A 105 -7.47 -2.52 -3.51
N VAL A 106 -6.17 -2.74 -3.30
CA VAL A 106 -5.60 -3.79 -2.45
C VAL A 106 -4.65 -3.12 -1.47
N VAL A 107 -4.73 -3.52 -0.22
CA VAL A 107 -3.81 -3.05 0.83
C VAL A 107 -2.83 -4.16 1.17
N ILE A 108 -1.54 -3.85 1.16
CA ILE A 108 -0.46 -4.74 1.57
C ILE A 108 0.03 -4.31 2.94
N ASP A 109 -0.22 -5.16 3.92
CA ASP A 109 0.27 -5.00 5.28
C ASP A 109 1.74 -5.38 5.36
N THR A 110 2.60 -4.41 5.65
CA THR A 110 4.05 -4.57 5.73
C THR A 110 4.58 -4.52 7.17
N LEU A 111 3.71 -4.66 8.18
CA LEU A 111 4.16 -4.75 9.56
C LEU A 111 4.92 -6.07 9.77
N PRO A 112 6.15 -6.03 10.31
CA PRO A 112 6.91 -7.24 10.62
C PRO A 112 6.22 -8.10 11.68
N ASP A 113 6.49 -9.42 11.65
CA ASP A 113 5.91 -10.39 12.58
C ASP A 113 6.53 -10.31 13.99
N HIS A 114 7.79 -9.85 14.07
CA HIS A 114 8.47 -9.76 15.35
C HIS A 114 7.96 -8.55 16.14
N VAL A 115 7.74 -8.81 17.40
CA VAL A 115 7.34 -7.79 18.38
C VAL A 115 8.46 -6.76 18.46
N ILE A 116 8.10 -5.48 18.37
CA ILE A 116 9.03 -4.41 18.74
C ILE A 116 9.17 -4.50 20.25
N ASP A 117 10.39 -4.78 20.69
CA ASP A 117 10.71 -4.75 22.11
C ASP A 117 10.64 -3.30 22.59
N HIS A 118 9.90 -3.05 23.64
CA HIS A 118 9.72 -1.72 24.21
C HIS A 118 10.42 -1.67 25.54
N ASP A 119 11.23 -0.65 25.75
CA ASP A 119 12.04 -0.45 26.96
C ASP A 119 11.22 -0.13 28.22
N ASP A 120 9.94 0.19 28.06
CA ASP A 120 9.04 0.51 29.17
C ASP A 120 7.64 -0.11 29.02
N ASP A 121 7.02 -0.40 30.18
CA ASP A 121 5.72 -1.04 30.27
C ASP A 121 4.56 -0.21 29.68
N LEU A 122 4.61 1.11 29.80
CA LEU A 122 3.55 1.99 29.30
C LEU A 122 3.53 2.00 27.76
N THR A 123 4.71 2.09 27.16
CA THR A 123 4.85 1.99 25.71
C THR A 123 4.43 0.62 25.19
N ALA A 124 4.77 -0.45 25.91
CA ALA A 124 4.34 -1.80 25.57
C ALA A 124 2.80 -1.95 25.63
N ILE A 125 2.15 -1.39 26.63
CA ILE A 125 0.69 -1.39 26.77
C ILE A 125 0.05 -0.57 25.65
N ALA A 126 0.53 0.65 25.39
CA ALA A 126 0.03 1.51 24.33
C ALA A 126 0.15 0.83 22.96
N TRP A 127 1.26 0.14 22.71
CA TRP A 127 1.48 -0.64 21.49
C TRP A 127 0.47 -1.79 21.35
N ARG A 128 0.20 -2.53 22.44
CA ARG A 128 -0.81 -3.61 22.45
C ARG A 128 -2.20 -3.08 22.13
N ILE A 129 -2.60 -1.95 22.72
CA ILE A 129 -3.87 -1.27 22.44
C ILE A 129 -3.92 -0.91 20.96
N ARG A 130 -2.89 -0.26 20.41
CA ARG A 130 -2.83 0.13 19.00
C ARG A 130 -2.94 -1.08 18.06
N LEU A 131 -2.33 -2.22 18.39
CA LEU A 131 -2.46 -3.45 17.61
C LEU A 131 -3.88 -4.03 17.64
N LEU A 132 -4.61 -3.90 18.75
CA LEU A 132 -6.02 -4.34 18.84
C LEU A 132 -6.92 -3.43 17.98
N GLU A 133 -6.77 -2.13 18.06
CA GLU A 133 -7.48 -1.16 17.22
C GLU A 133 -7.21 -1.42 15.73
N ARG A 134 -5.94 -1.57 15.35
CA ARG A 134 -5.52 -1.91 14.00
C ARG A 134 -6.19 -3.18 13.47
N ARG A 135 -6.28 -4.24 14.27
CA ARG A 135 -6.98 -5.47 13.89
C ARG A 135 -8.47 -5.22 13.60
N ARG A 136 -9.10 -4.35 14.39
CA ARG A 136 -10.50 -3.96 14.17
C ARG A 136 -10.64 -3.16 12.87
N GLU A 137 -9.79 -2.18 12.64
CA GLU A 137 -9.76 -1.36 11.43
C GLU A 137 -9.57 -2.22 10.17
N ILE A 138 -8.63 -3.16 10.18
CA ILE A 138 -8.39 -4.11 9.08
C ILE A 138 -9.65 -4.95 8.81
N ARG A 139 -10.33 -5.44 9.85
CA ARG A 139 -11.58 -6.20 9.65
C ARG A 139 -12.67 -5.35 9.00
N MET A 140 -12.82 -4.10 9.42
CA MET A 140 -13.80 -3.17 8.83
C MET A 140 -13.51 -2.92 7.33
N VAL A 141 -12.26 -2.70 6.98
CA VAL A 141 -11.83 -2.45 5.59
C VAL A 141 -12.03 -3.70 4.72
N ASN A 142 -11.70 -4.88 5.25
CA ASN A 142 -11.99 -6.15 4.59
C ASN A 142 -13.50 -6.35 4.38
N GLY A 143 -14.32 -6.04 5.40
CA GLY A 143 -15.78 -6.07 5.32
C GLY A 143 -16.36 -5.09 4.29
N ALA A 144 -15.68 -3.97 4.05
CA ALA A 144 -16.01 -3.02 2.99
C ALA A 144 -15.57 -3.49 1.58
N GLY A 145 -15.06 -4.71 1.45
CA GLY A 145 -14.67 -5.30 0.18
C GLY A 145 -13.26 -4.95 -0.29
N ILE A 146 -12.44 -4.32 0.53
CA ILE A 146 -11.04 -3.99 0.22
C ILE A 146 -10.14 -5.02 0.91
N PRO A 147 -9.41 -5.88 0.16
CA PRO A 147 -8.55 -6.89 0.74
C PRO A 147 -7.32 -6.26 1.40
N VAL A 148 -7.04 -6.70 2.60
CA VAL A 148 -5.77 -6.45 3.29
C VAL A 148 -4.98 -7.76 3.29
N VAL A 149 -3.86 -7.78 2.58
CA VAL A 149 -3.00 -8.96 2.41
C VAL A 149 -1.70 -8.72 3.14
N ARG A 150 -1.26 -9.70 3.93
CA ARG A 150 0.00 -9.58 4.67
C ARG A 150 1.18 -9.93 3.79
N TRP A 151 2.20 -9.08 3.82
CA TRP A 151 3.48 -9.35 3.21
C TRP A 151 4.35 -10.20 4.13
N ARG A 152 4.75 -11.38 3.66
CA ARG A 152 5.62 -12.33 4.39
C ARG A 152 6.97 -12.52 3.71
N GLY A 153 7.41 -11.53 2.95
CA GLY A 153 8.64 -11.60 2.16
C GLY A 153 8.39 -12.01 0.70
N PRO A 154 9.45 -12.14 -0.10
CA PRO A 154 9.35 -12.46 -1.54
C PRO A 154 8.57 -13.74 -1.84
N GLY A 155 8.63 -14.75 -0.97
CA GLY A 155 7.86 -15.99 -1.12
C GLY A 155 6.34 -15.83 -1.00
N SER A 156 5.84 -14.70 -0.50
CA SER A 156 4.41 -14.39 -0.46
C SER A 156 3.90 -13.62 -1.69
N LEU A 157 4.80 -13.23 -2.60
CA LEU A 157 4.46 -12.42 -3.76
C LEU A 157 3.37 -13.07 -4.62
N ASP A 158 3.49 -14.36 -4.90
CA ASP A 158 2.50 -15.08 -5.71
C ASP A 158 1.12 -15.09 -5.07
N GLN A 159 1.05 -15.20 -3.74
CA GLN A 159 -0.23 -15.10 -3.02
C GLN A 159 -0.81 -13.69 -3.13
N VAL A 160 0.01 -12.67 -2.91
CA VAL A 160 -0.37 -11.26 -3.06
C VAL A 160 -0.87 -10.99 -4.48
N ILE A 161 -0.15 -11.44 -5.50
CA ILE A 161 -0.54 -11.26 -6.91
C ILE A 161 -1.85 -11.98 -7.23
N ARG A 162 -2.05 -13.21 -6.73
CA ARG A 162 -3.33 -13.92 -6.90
C ARG A 162 -4.49 -13.18 -6.25
N ASP A 163 -4.30 -12.62 -5.06
CA ASP A 163 -5.32 -11.86 -4.36
C ASP A 163 -5.66 -10.54 -5.09
N ILE A 164 -4.66 -9.92 -5.67
CA ILE A 164 -4.81 -8.77 -6.55
C ILE A 164 -5.60 -9.16 -7.82
N ALA A 165 -5.19 -10.21 -8.53
CA ALA A 165 -5.81 -10.64 -9.79
C ALA A 165 -7.29 -11.02 -9.60
N ARG A 166 -7.63 -11.73 -8.52
CA ARG A 166 -9.02 -12.06 -8.19
C ARG A 166 -9.93 -10.83 -8.07
N ARG A 167 -9.39 -9.70 -7.66
CA ARG A 167 -10.15 -8.45 -7.49
C ARG A 167 -10.29 -7.64 -8.77
N THR A 168 -9.32 -7.73 -9.67
CA THR A 168 -9.43 -7.06 -10.98
C THR A 168 -10.42 -7.75 -11.90
N THR A 169 -10.66 -9.05 -11.69
CA THR A 169 -11.56 -9.89 -12.53
C THR A 169 -12.97 -10.04 -11.94
N GLY A 170 -13.18 -9.70 -10.66
CA GLY A 170 -14.48 -9.80 -10.00
C GLY A 170 -15.50 -8.79 -10.54
N PRO A 171 -16.81 -9.15 -10.61
CA PRO A 171 -17.85 -8.24 -11.05
C PRO A 171 -17.88 -7.02 -10.10
N ARG A 172 -17.84 -5.82 -10.69
CA ARG A 172 -18.05 -4.58 -9.96
C ARG A 172 -19.48 -4.58 -9.44
N LEU A 173 -19.67 -4.51 -8.12
CA LEU A 173 -20.98 -4.25 -7.55
C LEU A 173 -21.42 -2.85 -8.02
N VAL A 174 -22.22 -2.81 -9.07
CA VAL A 174 -22.94 -1.61 -9.48
C VAL A 174 -23.98 -1.35 -8.40
N ARG A 175 -23.76 -0.34 -7.58
CA ARG A 175 -24.80 0.18 -6.69
C ARG A 175 -25.90 0.78 -7.57
N ARG A 176 -27.10 0.17 -7.51
CA ARG A 176 -28.34 0.85 -7.84
C ARG A 176 -28.65 1.92 -6.79
#